data_fa1acbb3fcd785fce2871ca0720a8b7e
#
_entry.id   fa1acbb3fcd785fce2871ca0720a8b7e
#
_cell.length_a   1.000
_cell.length_b   1.000
_cell.length_c   1.000
_cell.angle_alpha   90.00
_cell.angle_beta   90.00
_cell.angle_gamma   90.00
#
_symmetry.space_group_name_H-M   'P 1'
#
loop_
_entity.id
_entity.type
_entity.pdbx_description
1 polymer ?
#
loop_
_entity_poly.entity_id
_entity_poly.type
_entity_poly.pdbx_seq_one_letter_code
_entity_poly.pdbx_strand_id
1 'polypeptide(L)'
;FIMEFRALLDGHGLDYGMFGHVDAGVLHVRPALDLCDPEQEVLLRRISDQVVALTAKYGGLMWGEHGKGFRSEYSPAFFGELWEELQRVKGAFDPANRINPGKICMPYGSGASLVSVDGPKRGKFDRQIPIAVRESYTRALDCNGNGLCFTFETDSPMCPSVKISRDRRH
;
A
#
# COMPACT_ATOMS: atom_id res chain seq x y z
N PHE A 1 7.09 14.14 15.66
CA PHE A 1 6.81 13.07 14.68
C PHE A 1 7.45 13.38 13.32
N ILE A 2 7.06 14.48 12.63
CA ILE A 2 7.53 14.80 11.27
C ILE A 2 9.06 14.81 11.16
N MET A 3 9.74 15.48 12.07
CA MET A 3 11.20 15.58 12.05
C MET A 3 11.89 14.21 12.21
N GLU A 4 11.38 13.37 13.10
CA GLU A 4 11.91 12.02 13.28
C GLU A 4 11.59 11.11 12.07
N PHE A 5 10.42 11.27 11.45
CA PHE A 5 10.08 10.51 10.26
C PHE A 5 10.99 10.90 9.07
N ARG A 6 11.24 12.20 8.89
CA ARG A 6 12.21 12.66 7.88
C ARG A 6 13.60 12.09 8.15
N ALA A 7 14.09 12.23 9.39
CA ALA A 7 15.41 11.70 9.77
C ALA A 7 15.51 10.18 9.53
N LEU A 8 14.41 9.42 9.73
CA LEU A 8 14.36 8.00 9.44
C LEU A 8 14.57 7.74 7.94
N LEU A 9 13.84 8.44 7.07
CA LEU A 9 13.96 8.27 5.62
C LEU A 9 15.31 8.76 5.09
N ASP A 10 15.77 9.92 5.57
CA ASP A 10 17.09 10.49 5.24
C ASP A 10 18.22 9.52 5.65
N GLY A 11 18.10 8.86 6.81
CA GLY A 11 19.04 7.85 7.30
C GLY A 11 19.11 6.60 6.42
N HIS A 12 18.09 6.32 5.64
CA HIS A 12 18.06 5.26 4.61
C HIS A 12 18.46 5.74 3.21
N GLY A 13 18.78 7.03 3.06
CA GLY A 13 19.16 7.62 1.77
C GLY A 13 18.03 7.66 0.75
N LEU A 14 16.79 7.74 1.20
CA LEU A 14 15.62 7.71 0.34
C LEU A 14 15.13 9.11 -0.01
N ASP A 15 14.83 9.31 -1.27
CA ASP A 15 13.97 10.41 -1.71
C ASP A 15 12.51 10.11 -1.31
N TYR A 16 11.75 11.15 -0.97
CA TYR A 16 10.35 10.98 -0.59
C TYR A 16 9.52 12.23 -0.84
N GLY A 17 8.26 12.03 -1.20
CA GLY A 17 7.23 13.07 -1.11
C GLY A 17 6.57 13.05 0.27
N MET A 18 6.36 14.23 0.86
CA MET A 18 5.65 14.38 2.13
C MET A 18 4.66 15.54 2.04
N PHE A 19 3.40 15.26 2.23
CA PHE A 19 2.31 16.25 2.28
C PHE A 19 1.21 15.73 3.21
N GLY A 20 0.21 16.55 3.50
CA GLY A 20 -0.85 16.12 4.42
C GLY A 20 -1.96 17.14 4.59
N HIS A 21 -2.88 16.80 5.47
CA HIS A 21 -4.01 17.62 5.89
C HIS A 21 -3.74 18.12 7.32
N VAL A 22 -3.37 19.38 7.44
CA VAL A 22 -2.94 19.97 8.72
C VAL A 22 -4.08 19.99 9.73
N ASP A 23 -5.28 20.29 9.27
CA ASP A 23 -6.51 20.33 10.07
C ASP A 23 -6.89 18.97 10.68
N ALA A 24 -6.57 17.88 9.97
CA ALA A 24 -6.82 16.51 10.41
C ALA A 24 -5.60 15.81 11.03
N GLY A 25 -4.43 16.45 11.01
CA GLY A 25 -3.18 15.83 11.47
C GLY A 25 -2.73 14.62 10.65
N VAL A 26 -3.16 14.53 9.38
CA VAL A 26 -2.86 13.40 8.49
C VAL A 26 -1.64 13.70 7.63
N LEU A 27 -0.74 12.72 7.50
CA LEU A 27 0.43 12.78 6.63
C LEU A 27 0.38 11.69 5.57
N HIS A 28 0.67 12.09 4.34
CA HIS A 28 0.93 11.20 3.21
C HIS A 28 2.42 11.21 2.93
N VAL A 29 3.10 10.12 3.23
CA VAL A 29 4.54 9.98 2.99
C VAL A 29 4.76 8.88 1.96
N ARG A 30 5.48 9.22 0.89
CA ARG A 30 5.73 8.33 -0.25
C ARG A 30 7.23 8.22 -0.49
N PRO A 31 7.91 7.28 0.17
CA PRO A 31 9.31 6.98 -0.13
C PRO A 31 9.45 6.45 -1.56
N ALA A 32 10.50 6.88 -2.25
CA ALA A 32 10.86 6.35 -3.56
C ALA A 32 11.57 5.01 -3.38
N LEU A 33 10.88 3.91 -3.68
CA LEU A 33 11.40 2.55 -3.60
C LEU A 33 11.20 1.83 -4.94
N ASP A 34 12.24 1.22 -5.46
CA ASP A 34 12.14 0.29 -6.58
C ASP A 34 11.79 -1.12 -6.08
N LEU A 35 10.52 -1.47 -6.13
CA LEU A 35 10.07 -2.80 -5.70
C LEU A 35 10.39 -3.93 -6.71
N CYS A 36 11.03 -3.60 -7.84
CA CYS A 36 11.68 -4.59 -8.69
C CYS A 36 13.03 -5.04 -8.13
N ASP A 37 13.62 -4.30 -7.19
CA ASP A 37 14.81 -4.65 -6.46
C ASP A 37 14.46 -5.45 -5.18
N PRO A 38 14.93 -6.71 -5.03
CA PRO A 38 14.68 -7.50 -3.82
C PRO A 38 15.20 -6.85 -2.53
N GLU A 39 16.31 -6.12 -2.60
CA GLU A 39 16.90 -5.46 -1.44
C GLU A 39 16.00 -4.31 -0.96
N GLN A 40 15.38 -3.61 -1.88
CA GLN A 40 14.43 -2.55 -1.55
C GLN A 40 13.07 -3.10 -1.04
N GLU A 41 12.68 -4.32 -1.40
CA GLU A 41 11.56 -5.00 -0.74
C GLU A 41 11.88 -5.29 0.74
N VAL A 42 13.11 -5.71 1.05
CA VAL A 42 13.56 -5.90 2.45
C VAL A 42 13.62 -4.57 3.19
N LEU A 43 14.10 -3.52 2.52
CA LEU A 43 14.11 -2.17 3.08
C LEU A 43 12.70 -1.67 3.38
N LEU A 44 11.73 -1.94 2.50
CA LEU A 44 10.32 -1.60 2.73
C LEU A 44 9.79 -2.20 4.04
N ARG A 45 10.12 -3.46 4.34
CA ARG A 45 9.75 -4.10 5.61
C ARG A 45 10.34 -3.34 6.79
N ARG A 46 11.64 -3.09 6.75
CA ARG A 46 12.36 -2.38 7.82
C ARG A 46 11.78 -0.99 8.08
N ILE A 47 11.53 -0.23 7.02
CA ILE A 47 10.93 1.11 7.13
C ILE A 47 9.52 1.01 7.70
N SER A 48 8.71 0.03 7.25
CA SER A 48 7.35 -0.14 7.76
C SER A 48 7.34 -0.39 9.26
N ASP A 49 8.19 -1.27 9.75
CA ASP A 49 8.30 -1.57 11.19
C ASP A 49 8.73 -0.33 12.00
N GLN A 50 9.72 0.42 11.49
CA GLN A 50 10.20 1.65 12.13
C GLN A 50 9.11 2.73 12.17
N VAL A 51 8.36 2.90 11.09
CA VAL A 51 7.27 3.88 11.01
C VAL A 51 6.12 3.49 11.94
N VAL A 52 5.79 2.20 12.05
CA VAL A 52 4.80 1.71 13.03
C VAL A 52 5.23 2.05 14.45
N ALA A 53 6.48 1.74 14.81
CA ALA A 53 7.03 2.07 16.13
C ALA A 53 7.03 3.59 16.40
N LEU A 54 7.43 4.38 15.42
CA LEU A 54 7.41 5.84 15.52
C LEU A 54 5.99 6.39 15.70
N THR A 55 5.02 5.84 14.95
CA THR A 55 3.61 6.24 15.04
C THR A 55 3.05 5.90 16.41
N ALA A 56 3.34 4.71 16.92
CA ALA A 56 2.93 4.29 18.26
C ALA A 56 3.54 5.16 19.37
N LYS A 57 4.82 5.56 19.24
CA LYS A 57 5.50 6.49 20.16
C LYS A 57 4.72 7.80 20.35
N TYR A 58 4.07 8.28 19.30
CA TYR A 58 3.30 9.53 19.32
C TYR A 58 1.78 9.31 19.51
N GLY A 59 1.34 8.09 19.80
CA GLY A 59 -0.08 7.77 19.97
C GLY A 59 -0.90 7.97 18.70
N GLY A 60 -0.25 7.91 17.53
CA GLY A 60 -0.87 8.16 16.24
C GLY A 60 -1.54 6.94 15.64
N LEU A 61 -2.38 7.20 14.63
CA LEU A 61 -3.00 6.19 13.80
C LEU A 61 -2.18 5.95 12.53
N MET A 62 -1.68 4.73 12.34
CA MET A 62 -0.79 4.37 11.24
C MET A 62 -1.39 4.61 9.84
N TRP A 63 -2.69 4.57 9.70
CA TRP A 63 -3.38 4.56 8.41
C TRP A 63 -4.03 5.89 8.04
N GLY A 64 -4.05 6.86 8.94
CA GLY A 64 -4.76 8.10 8.74
C GLY A 64 -6.23 7.85 8.35
N GLU A 65 -6.64 8.36 7.20
CA GLU A 65 -7.98 8.24 6.62
C GLU A 65 -8.14 7.07 5.64
N HIS A 66 -7.05 6.39 5.30
CA HIS A 66 -7.02 5.36 4.27
C HIS A 66 -7.21 3.95 4.84
N GLY A 67 -7.52 2.99 3.97
CA GLY A 67 -7.47 1.57 4.31
C GLY A 67 -6.02 1.08 4.52
N LYS A 68 -5.86 -0.06 5.18
CA LYS A 68 -4.56 -0.54 5.65
C LYS A 68 -3.70 -1.22 4.59
N GLY A 69 -4.30 -1.84 3.59
CA GLY A 69 -3.59 -2.56 2.56
C GLY A 69 -2.64 -3.62 3.14
N PHE A 70 -1.41 -3.69 2.64
CA PHE A 70 -0.36 -4.62 3.11
C PHE A 70 0.06 -4.43 4.56
N ARG A 71 -0.23 -3.27 5.18
CA ARG A 71 0.05 -2.99 6.58
C ARG A 71 -1.02 -3.48 7.55
N SER A 72 -1.98 -4.27 7.07
CA SER A 72 -3.03 -4.86 7.91
C SER A 72 -2.48 -5.79 8.99
N GLU A 73 -1.30 -6.39 8.78
CA GLU A 73 -0.62 -7.22 9.79
C GLU A 73 -0.35 -6.51 11.11
N TYR A 74 -0.24 -5.18 11.12
CA TYR A 74 -0.05 -4.40 12.34
C TYR A 74 -1.36 -4.13 13.10
N SER A 75 -2.51 -4.52 12.54
CA SER A 75 -3.83 -4.25 13.15
C SER A 75 -3.99 -4.85 14.55
N PRO A 76 -3.59 -6.11 14.82
CA PRO A 76 -3.74 -6.70 16.16
C PRO A 76 -2.99 -5.89 17.22
N ALA A 77 -1.75 -5.51 16.96
CA ALA A 77 -0.95 -4.71 17.88
C ALA A 77 -1.52 -3.29 18.09
N PHE A 78 -2.08 -2.69 17.04
CA PHE A 78 -2.68 -1.36 17.12
C PHE A 78 -3.99 -1.36 17.91
N PHE A 79 -4.89 -2.32 17.65
CA PHE A 79 -6.19 -2.38 18.31
C PHE A 79 -6.15 -3.00 19.70
N GLY A 80 -5.10 -3.77 20.03
CA GLY A 80 -4.93 -4.37 21.35
C GLY A 80 -6.17 -5.14 21.80
N GLU A 81 -6.73 -4.76 22.94
CA GLU A 81 -7.90 -5.40 23.53
C GLU A 81 -9.17 -5.31 22.66
N LEU A 82 -9.25 -4.30 21.79
CA LEU A 82 -10.38 -4.15 20.87
C LEU A 82 -10.28 -5.04 19.63
N TRP A 83 -9.16 -5.74 19.44
CA TRP A 83 -8.93 -6.54 18.22
C TRP A 83 -9.99 -7.63 18.04
N GLU A 84 -10.27 -8.37 19.09
CA GLU A 84 -11.26 -9.46 19.05
C GLU A 84 -12.66 -8.94 18.75
N GLU A 85 -13.05 -7.81 19.35
CA GLU A 85 -14.35 -7.20 19.09
C GLU A 85 -14.47 -6.72 17.63
N LEU A 86 -13.39 -6.16 17.06
CA LEU A 86 -13.36 -5.79 15.66
C LEU A 86 -13.56 -7.02 14.75
N GLN A 87 -12.96 -8.15 15.09
CA GLN A 87 -13.15 -9.40 14.36
C GLN A 87 -14.58 -9.95 14.47
N ARG A 88 -15.23 -9.80 15.63
CA ARG A 88 -16.63 -10.16 15.83
C ARG A 88 -17.56 -9.28 14.98
N VAL A 89 -17.31 -7.98 14.94
CA VAL A 89 -18.04 -7.05 14.06
C VAL A 89 -17.86 -7.47 12.60
N LYS A 90 -16.63 -7.74 12.18
CA LYS A 90 -16.36 -8.25 10.81
C LYS A 90 -17.14 -9.52 10.53
N GLY A 91 -17.16 -10.46 11.46
CA GLY A 91 -17.88 -11.74 11.32
C GLY A 91 -19.41 -11.57 11.23
N ALA A 92 -19.97 -10.57 11.90
CA ALA A 92 -21.41 -10.27 11.84
C ALA A 92 -21.84 -9.80 10.46
N PHE A 93 -21.00 -9.03 9.76
CA PHE A 93 -21.33 -8.48 8.42
C PHE A 93 -20.78 -9.32 7.26
N ASP A 94 -19.69 -10.04 7.48
CA ASP A 94 -19.01 -10.84 6.44
C ASP A 94 -18.46 -12.15 7.01
N PRO A 95 -19.33 -13.07 7.44
CA PRO A 95 -18.91 -14.34 8.08
C PRO A 95 -18.05 -15.20 7.16
N ALA A 96 -18.22 -15.08 5.84
CA ALA A 96 -17.46 -15.84 4.83
C ALA A 96 -16.16 -15.14 4.42
N ASN A 97 -15.82 -14.00 5.02
CA ASN A 97 -14.61 -13.21 4.73
C ASN A 97 -14.40 -12.92 3.23
N ARG A 98 -15.47 -12.53 2.54
CA ARG A 98 -15.45 -12.24 1.10
C ARG A 98 -15.14 -10.79 0.76
N ILE A 99 -15.41 -9.87 1.70
CA ILE A 99 -15.22 -8.43 1.51
C ILE A 99 -13.81 -8.06 1.99
N ASN A 100 -12.91 -7.74 1.05
CA ASN A 100 -11.51 -7.39 1.32
C ASN A 100 -10.80 -8.39 2.25
N PRO A 101 -10.73 -9.68 1.90
CA PRO A 101 -10.13 -10.70 2.76
C PRO A 101 -8.68 -10.33 3.12
N GLY A 102 -8.32 -10.51 4.39
CA GLY A 102 -7.00 -10.19 4.92
C GLY A 102 -6.70 -8.70 5.11
N LYS A 103 -7.67 -7.81 4.84
CA LYS A 103 -7.51 -6.36 5.04
C LYS A 103 -8.18 -5.93 6.34
N ILE A 104 -7.54 -5.05 7.09
CA ILE A 104 -7.97 -4.54 8.40
C ILE A 104 -8.09 -5.65 9.43
N CYS A 105 -9.09 -6.54 9.32
CA CYS A 105 -9.29 -7.71 10.17
C CYS A 105 -9.97 -8.83 9.38
N MET A 106 -10.04 -10.00 9.97
CA MET A 106 -10.79 -11.17 9.50
C MET A 106 -11.85 -11.54 10.55
N PRO A 107 -12.87 -12.31 10.18
CA PRO A 107 -13.87 -12.79 11.13
C PRO A 107 -13.22 -13.57 12.27
N TYR A 108 -13.73 -13.41 13.49
CA TYR A 108 -13.26 -14.13 14.67
C TYR A 108 -13.35 -15.65 14.44
N GLY A 109 -12.29 -16.35 14.80
CA GLY A 109 -12.23 -17.81 14.65
C GLY A 109 -12.13 -18.35 13.23
N SER A 110 -12.02 -17.48 12.19
CA SER A 110 -11.98 -17.91 10.78
C SER A 110 -10.69 -18.65 10.38
N GLY A 111 -9.60 -18.53 11.17
CA GLY A 111 -8.28 -19.05 10.81
C GLY A 111 -7.62 -18.35 9.62
N ALA A 112 -8.27 -17.32 9.03
CA ALA A 112 -7.71 -16.55 7.94
C ALA A 112 -6.56 -15.67 8.43
N SER A 113 -5.59 -15.37 7.56
CA SER A 113 -4.46 -14.50 7.87
C SER A 113 -4.64 -13.11 7.30
N LEU A 114 -4.02 -12.12 7.97
CA LEU A 114 -3.89 -10.76 7.45
C LEU A 114 -2.86 -10.70 6.33
N VAL A 115 -3.07 -9.80 5.39
CA VAL A 115 -2.03 -9.48 4.41
C VAL A 115 -0.87 -8.78 5.10
N SER A 116 0.33 -9.11 4.65
CA SER A 116 1.59 -8.68 5.23
C SER A 116 2.35 -7.76 4.27
N VAL A 117 3.22 -6.92 4.82
CA VAL A 117 4.19 -6.13 4.06
C VAL A 117 5.11 -7.03 3.23
N ASP A 118 5.37 -8.26 3.67
CA ASP A 118 6.16 -9.25 2.92
C ASP A 118 5.35 -10.00 1.85
N GLY A 119 4.04 -9.74 1.76
CA GLY A 119 3.20 -10.30 0.73
C GLY A 119 3.70 -9.98 -0.67
N PRO A 120 3.47 -10.84 -1.67
CA PRO A 120 3.97 -10.64 -3.02
C PRO A 120 3.45 -9.34 -3.63
N LYS A 121 4.37 -8.54 -4.16
CA LYS A 121 4.10 -7.27 -4.85
C LYS A 121 4.33 -7.44 -6.35
N ARG A 122 3.83 -6.52 -7.14
CA ARG A 122 4.00 -6.52 -8.59
C ARG A 122 5.48 -6.69 -9.01
N GLY A 123 6.39 -6.01 -8.37
CA GLY A 123 7.83 -6.08 -8.69
C GLY A 123 8.39 -7.50 -8.68
N LYS A 124 7.87 -8.38 -7.79
CA LYS A 124 8.24 -9.80 -7.78
C LYS A 124 7.92 -10.50 -9.11
N PHE A 125 6.81 -10.16 -9.74
CA PHE A 125 6.40 -10.73 -11.02
C PHE A 125 7.13 -10.05 -12.18
N ASP A 126 7.31 -8.73 -12.12
CA ASP A 126 8.05 -7.98 -13.13
C ASP A 126 9.50 -8.46 -13.26
N ARG A 127 10.14 -8.87 -12.15
CA ARG A 127 11.48 -9.48 -12.17
C ARG A 127 11.57 -10.79 -12.96
N GLN A 128 10.46 -11.46 -13.17
CA GLN A 128 10.41 -12.73 -13.94
C GLN A 128 10.33 -12.51 -15.46
N ILE A 129 10.07 -11.28 -15.89
CA ILE A 129 10.00 -10.93 -17.30
C ILE A 129 11.43 -10.90 -17.86
N PRO A 130 11.73 -11.60 -18.98
CA PRO A 130 13.06 -11.59 -19.60
C PRO A 130 13.55 -10.17 -19.87
N ILE A 131 14.84 -9.91 -19.64
CA ILE A 131 15.45 -8.56 -19.74
C ILE A 131 15.16 -7.93 -21.11
N ALA A 132 15.35 -8.65 -22.21
CA ALA A 132 15.08 -8.14 -23.55
C ALA A 132 13.62 -7.68 -23.75
N VAL A 133 12.68 -8.37 -23.11
CA VAL A 133 11.26 -7.96 -23.15
C VAL A 133 11.05 -6.70 -22.30
N ARG A 134 11.66 -6.62 -21.12
CA ARG A 134 11.57 -5.43 -20.24
C ARG A 134 12.14 -4.19 -20.95
N GLU A 135 13.28 -4.31 -21.60
CA GLU A 135 13.91 -3.21 -22.38
C GLU A 135 13.01 -2.74 -23.54
N SER A 136 12.31 -3.68 -24.19
CA SER A 136 11.38 -3.34 -25.29
C SER A 136 10.12 -2.63 -24.83
N TYR A 137 9.71 -2.82 -23.57
CA TYR A 137 8.45 -2.31 -23.01
C TYR A 137 8.64 -1.45 -21.76
N THR A 138 9.77 -0.80 -21.62
CA THR A 138 10.15 0.00 -20.44
C THR A 138 9.03 0.92 -19.95
N ARG A 139 8.42 1.70 -20.86
CA ARG A 139 7.33 2.62 -20.49
C ARG A 139 6.12 1.95 -19.86
N ALA A 140 5.81 0.72 -20.26
CA ALA A 140 4.70 -0.03 -19.67
C ALA A 140 5.06 -0.57 -18.27
N LEU A 141 6.33 -0.96 -18.08
CA LEU A 141 6.82 -1.49 -16.81
C LEU A 141 7.05 -0.38 -15.77
N ASP A 142 7.42 0.82 -16.21
CA ASP A 142 7.61 1.98 -15.34
C ASP A 142 6.28 2.65 -14.92
N CYS A 143 5.15 2.03 -15.23
CA CYS A 143 3.85 2.56 -14.86
C CYS A 143 3.71 2.66 -13.32
N ASN A 144 3.49 3.88 -12.85
CA ASN A 144 3.27 4.17 -11.41
C ASN A 144 1.80 4.08 -10.98
N GLY A 145 0.89 3.71 -11.89
CA GLY A 145 -0.53 3.56 -11.60
C GLY A 145 -1.29 4.88 -11.34
N ASN A 146 -0.74 6.03 -11.74
CA ASN A 146 -1.36 7.34 -11.49
C ASN A 146 -2.63 7.59 -12.34
N GLY A 147 -2.93 6.73 -13.30
CA GLY A 147 -4.13 6.82 -14.13
C GLY A 147 -4.09 7.89 -15.22
N LEU A 148 -2.94 8.50 -15.52
CA LEU A 148 -2.82 9.49 -16.61
C LEU A 148 -3.10 8.90 -18.00
N CYS A 149 -3.06 7.58 -18.14
CA CYS A 149 -3.47 6.89 -19.37
C CYS A 149 -4.99 6.93 -19.61
N PHE A 150 -5.81 7.23 -18.58
CA PHE A 150 -7.25 7.45 -18.73
C PHE A 150 -7.53 8.84 -19.31
N THR A 151 -7.12 9.04 -20.55
CA THR A 151 -7.35 10.27 -21.30
C THR A 151 -8.29 10.01 -22.48
N PHE A 152 -9.07 11.03 -22.86
CA PHE A 152 -9.92 11.00 -24.05
C PHE A 152 -9.23 11.59 -25.30
N GLU A 153 -7.96 11.98 -25.19
CA GLU A 153 -7.17 12.48 -26.31
C GLU A 153 -7.01 11.41 -27.40
N THR A 154 -7.22 11.81 -28.64
CA THR A 154 -7.26 10.88 -29.79
C THR A 154 -5.87 10.39 -30.21
N ASP A 155 -4.83 11.13 -29.87
CA ASP A 155 -3.43 10.82 -30.18
C ASP A 155 -2.80 9.82 -29.17
N SER A 156 -3.43 9.60 -28.03
CA SER A 156 -2.99 8.60 -27.07
C SER A 156 -3.57 7.22 -27.42
N PRO A 157 -2.74 6.19 -27.68
CA PRO A 157 -3.23 4.83 -27.95
C PRO A 157 -3.69 4.08 -26.71
N MET A 158 -3.47 4.67 -25.51
CA MET A 158 -3.74 3.99 -24.25
C MET A 158 -5.24 3.86 -23.96
N CYS A 159 -5.62 2.76 -23.33
CA CYS A 159 -6.97 2.46 -22.84
C CYS A 159 -8.08 2.75 -23.88
N PRO A 160 -8.11 2.09 -25.04
CA PRO A 160 -9.14 2.33 -26.05
C PRO A 160 -10.56 2.06 -25.54
N SER A 161 -10.72 1.15 -24.61
CA SER A 161 -12.02 0.85 -23.99
C SER A 161 -12.54 2.02 -23.14
N VAL A 162 -11.71 2.75 -22.41
CA VAL A 162 -12.11 3.99 -21.71
C VAL A 162 -12.64 5.04 -22.68
N LYS A 163 -11.99 5.18 -23.85
CA LYS A 163 -12.39 6.17 -24.85
C LYS A 163 -13.78 5.90 -25.42
N ILE A 164 -14.17 4.61 -25.49
CA ILE A 164 -15.48 4.18 -25.97
C ILE A 164 -16.51 4.22 -24.85
N SER A 165 -16.24 3.56 -23.73
CA SER A 165 -17.18 3.41 -22.61
C SER A 165 -17.35 4.69 -21.79
N ARG A 166 -16.32 5.53 -21.73
CA ARG A 166 -16.17 6.68 -20.84
C ARG A 166 -16.32 6.31 -19.36
N ASP A 167 -16.05 5.05 -19.04
CA ASP A 167 -16.08 4.52 -17.67
C ASP A 167 -14.70 3.99 -17.30
N ARG A 168 -14.16 4.46 -16.17
CA ARG A 168 -12.84 4.03 -15.66
C ARG A 168 -12.85 2.71 -14.91
N ARG A 169 -14.01 2.08 -14.78
CA ARG A 169 -14.22 0.81 -14.06
C ARG A 169 -14.11 -0.43 -14.92
N HIS A 170 -13.90 -0.28 -16.22
CA HIS A 170 -13.85 -1.41 -17.16
C HIS A 170 -12.51 -2.13 -17.13
#